data_13fc5619aba86fc196ea120f56bb35bf
#
_entry.id   13fc5619aba86fc196ea120f56bb35bf
#
_cell.length_a   1.000
_cell.length_b   1.000
_cell.length_c   1.000
_cell.angle_alpha   90.00
_cell.angle_beta   90.00
_cell.angle_gamma   90.00
#
_symmetry.space_group_name_H-M   'P 1'
#
loop_
_entity.id
_entity.type
_entity.pdbx_description
1 polymer ?
#
loop_
_entity_poly.entity_id
_entity_poly.type
_entity_poly.pdbx_seq_one_letter_code
_entity_poly.pdbx_strand_id
1 'polypeptide(L)'
;MLATRFWIVFLALLLGAASFVLFVATSMYNRAGNRTLAESLSSDSQVVSWYLKDDARQRSARLIQFALFPDVARYLQKSNDSGAKVPGEARERLLAALRKVNGQLPAGEAFDAVFAVDQHGRVVAHLGYEQASGMEDFELGGYPVVADALRGYVRDDTLVLDRVYRVVARPVEYDLSQPPAGAIVAARIIDDRFARELSSRTGAAVAFYAHGQRAASGAPEGFDPSQLDQIVGDLGQMDSDPEYQEKGRSKVRVIGKMLSVQYTRLPGEAWQLGAGYAVARLPFGVESPVDFFRRADDTDKEQGQIGLAVAIALVAAAAGIIFSVLEHTRPLQQFRGDALRLAKGEIEAFQPSRFRGVFRKLASDLNEGIDKVLAKGGGPRRGPADLQQVLGDLPAEPQMSAFGFPGEQVPLAAAGVGAQAASSIAQRPLPTPPPNPRLPRTPAGPRLPTPLQNVDAEPLALATPPAEPAGWVGAGNQQAEWRTVYEEFVSLKQQCGESVDGFTYAKFEQTLRKNRDALLSRHGAKTVKFSVYVKDGKAALKASPLKD
;
A
#
# COMPACT_ATOMS: atom_id res chain seq x y z
N MET A 1 22.31 -2.49 -49.45
CA MET A 1 22.52 -3.51 -48.41
C MET A 1 22.90 -2.92 -47.04
N LEU A 2 23.65 -1.84 -46.95
CA LEU A 2 24.03 -1.23 -45.68
C LEU A 2 22.84 -0.55 -45.02
N ALA A 3 22.04 0.20 -45.76
CA ALA A 3 20.88 0.93 -45.23
C ALA A 3 19.79 -0.02 -44.71
N THR A 4 19.51 -1.11 -45.39
CA THR A 4 18.50 -2.10 -44.93
C THR A 4 19.00 -2.82 -43.68
N ARG A 5 20.28 -3.18 -43.60
CA ARG A 5 20.87 -3.80 -42.39
C ARG A 5 20.83 -2.83 -41.21
N PHE A 6 21.18 -1.58 -41.45
CA PHE A 6 21.06 -0.53 -40.41
C PHE A 6 19.62 -0.38 -39.92
N TRP A 7 18.66 -0.36 -40.86
CA TRP A 7 17.24 -0.22 -40.51
C TRP A 7 16.71 -1.43 -39.72
N ILE A 8 17.10 -2.67 -40.10
CA ILE A 8 16.73 -3.88 -39.35
C ILE A 8 17.29 -3.83 -37.93
N VAL A 9 18.57 -3.46 -37.75
CA VAL A 9 19.19 -3.33 -36.43
C VAL A 9 18.54 -2.22 -35.62
N PHE A 10 18.25 -1.08 -36.24
CA PHE A 10 17.56 0.02 -35.60
C PHE A 10 16.13 -0.37 -35.13
N LEU A 11 15.38 -1.05 -35.99
CA LEU A 11 14.04 -1.56 -35.65
C LEU A 11 14.11 -2.60 -34.54
N ALA A 12 15.06 -3.51 -34.55
CA ALA A 12 15.26 -4.51 -33.49
C ALA A 12 15.63 -3.85 -32.17
N LEU A 13 16.49 -2.83 -32.17
CA LEU A 13 16.82 -2.03 -30.99
C LEU A 13 15.60 -1.27 -30.45
N LEU A 14 14.81 -0.68 -31.33
CA LEU A 14 13.61 0.06 -30.97
C LEU A 14 12.54 -0.87 -30.35
N LEU A 15 12.33 -2.05 -30.94
CA LEU A 15 11.44 -3.09 -30.40
C LEU A 15 11.96 -3.63 -29.06
N GLY A 16 13.27 -3.85 -28.95
CA GLY A 16 13.90 -4.27 -27.70
C GLY A 16 13.73 -3.21 -26.59
N ALA A 17 13.96 -1.95 -26.91
CA ALA A 17 13.76 -0.84 -25.98
C ALA A 17 12.28 -0.71 -25.56
N ALA A 18 11.35 -0.79 -26.52
CA ALA A 18 9.92 -0.75 -26.22
C ALA A 18 9.49 -1.93 -25.32
N SER A 19 9.97 -3.14 -25.60
CA SER A 19 9.69 -4.32 -24.77
C SER A 19 10.28 -4.18 -23.35
N PHE A 20 11.48 -3.61 -23.25
CA PHE A 20 12.11 -3.33 -21.95
C PHE A 20 11.32 -2.30 -21.14
N VAL A 21 10.92 -1.19 -21.76
CA VAL A 21 10.09 -0.16 -21.11
C VAL A 21 8.77 -0.77 -20.63
N LEU A 22 8.11 -1.58 -21.45
CA LEU A 22 6.87 -2.24 -21.11
C LEU A 22 7.05 -3.22 -19.93
N PHE A 23 8.15 -3.97 -19.91
CA PHE A 23 8.50 -4.85 -18.79
C PHE A 23 8.72 -4.07 -17.50
N VAL A 24 9.48 -2.97 -17.55
CA VAL A 24 9.72 -2.10 -16.40
C VAL A 24 8.43 -1.47 -15.92
N ALA A 25 7.59 -0.94 -16.82
CA ALA A 25 6.30 -0.35 -16.50
C ALA A 25 5.38 -1.36 -15.82
N THR A 26 5.26 -2.58 -16.35
CA THR A 26 4.47 -3.67 -15.74
C THR A 26 5.00 -4.04 -14.35
N SER A 27 6.32 -4.13 -14.18
CA SER A 27 6.93 -4.42 -12.89
C SER A 27 6.69 -3.30 -11.87
N MET A 28 6.79 -2.04 -12.27
CA MET A 28 6.48 -0.88 -11.41
C MET A 28 5.00 -0.83 -11.03
N TYR A 29 4.11 -1.08 -11.99
CA TYR A 29 2.67 -1.15 -11.76
C TYR A 29 2.32 -2.22 -10.73
N ASN A 30 2.85 -3.43 -10.88
CA ASN A 30 2.61 -4.52 -9.95
C ASN A 30 3.16 -4.22 -8.53
N ARG A 31 4.33 -3.57 -8.45
CA ARG A 31 4.89 -3.16 -7.15
C ARG A 31 4.04 -2.07 -6.49
N ALA A 32 3.61 -1.07 -7.25
CA ALA A 32 2.74 0.00 -6.75
C ALA A 32 1.39 -0.58 -6.30
N GLY A 33 0.77 -1.43 -7.13
CA GLY A 33 -0.48 -2.11 -6.80
C GLY A 33 -0.40 -2.97 -5.54
N ASN A 34 0.66 -3.76 -5.39
CA ASN A 34 0.87 -4.58 -4.19
C ASN A 34 1.10 -3.73 -2.94
N ARG A 35 1.78 -2.59 -3.06
CA ARG A 35 1.97 -1.66 -1.94
C ARG A 35 0.65 -1.01 -1.52
N THR A 36 -0.11 -0.49 -2.47
CA THR A 36 -1.43 0.10 -2.21
C THR A 36 -2.38 -0.93 -1.60
N LEU A 37 -2.34 -2.17 -2.09
CA LEU A 37 -3.12 -3.28 -1.56
C LEU A 37 -2.72 -3.60 -0.10
N ALA A 38 -1.42 -3.61 0.21
CA ALA A 38 -0.93 -3.84 1.56
C ALA A 38 -1.36 -2.71 2.52
N GLU A 39 -1.29 -1.47 2.09
CA GLU A 39 -1.77 -0.30 2.85
C GLU A 39 -3.30 -0.37 3.06
N SER A 40 -4.05 -0.75 2.03
CA SER A 40 -5.50 -0.95 2.10
C SER A 40 -5.89 -2.06 3.08
N LEU A 41 -5.27 -3.25 3.00
CA LEU A 41 -5.52 -4.35 3.92
C LEU A 41 -5.18 -4.00 5.36
N SER A 42 -4.10 -3.24 5.58
CA SER A 42 -3.74 -2.75 6.91
C SER A 42 -4.79 -1.78 7.46
N SER A 43 -5.31 -0.89 6.62
CA SER A 43 -6.40 0.02 6.96
C SER A 43 -7.69 -0.74 7.27
N ASP A 44 -8.07 -1.69 6.43
CA ASP A 44 -9.26 -2.52 6.62
C ASP A 44 -9.19 -3.31 7.92
N SER A 45 -8.03 -3.91 8.23
CA SER A 45 -7.81 -4.61 9.49
C SER A 45 -7.94 -3.68 10.71
N GLN A 46 -7.50 -2.42 10.59
CA GLN A 46 -7.69 -1.42 11.64
C GLN A 46 -9.18 -1.05 11.82
N VAL A 47 -9.90 -0.91 10.71
CA VAL A 47 -11.36 -0.64 10.75
C VAL A 47 -12.09 -1.80 11.45
N VAL A 48 -11.76 -3.06 11.12
CA VAL A 48 -12.34 -4.23 11.82
C VAL A 48 -12.01 -4.18 13.31
N SER A 49 -10.75 -3.91 13.67
CA SER A 49 -10.34 -3.81 15.08
C SER A 49 -11.07 -2.70 15.82
N TRP A 50 -11.23 -1.54 15.19
CA TRP A 50 -11.98 -0.41 15.75
C TRP A 50 -13.45 -0.76 15.94
N TYR A 51 -14.05 -1.42 14.93
CA TYR A 51 -15.45 -1.84 14.99
C TYR A 51 -15.70 -2.85 16.10
N LEU A 52 -14.80 -3.81 16.31
CA LEU A 52 -14.89 -4.77 17.42
C LEU A 52 -14.89 -4.05 18.78
N LYS A 53 -14.05 -3.02 18.95
CA LYS A 53 -13.99 -2.21 20.18
C LYS A 53 -15.25 -1.36 20.37
N ASP A 54 -15.76 -0.78 19.29
CA ASP A 54 -16.99 0.02 19.35
C ASP A 54 -18.21 -0.85 19.67
N ASP A 55 -18.32 -2.01 19.03
CA ASP A 55 -19.35 -3.01 19.32
C ASP A 55 -19.30 -3.47 20.80
N ALA A 56 -18.09 -3.66 21.36
CA ALA A 56 -17.92 -3.98 22.76
C ALA A 56 -18.47 -2.88 23.68
N ARG A 57 -18.20 -1.61 23.36
CA ARG A 57 -18.74 -0.44 24.09
C ARG A 57 -20.26 -0.39 24.02
N GLN A 58 -20.84 -0.58 22.84
CA GLN A 58 -22.29 -0.59 22.66
C GLN A 58 -22.94 -1.73 23.41
N ARG A 59 -22.38 -2.95 23.37
CA ARG A 59 -22.87 -4.10 24.15
C ARG A 59 -22.78 -3.83 25.65
N SER A 60 -21.67 -3.26 26.11
CA SER A 60 -21.50 -2.89 27.52
C SER A 60 -22.54 -1.85 27.99
N ALA A 61 -22.86 -0.86 27.13
CA ALA A 61 -23.91 0.10 27.41
C ALA A 61 -25.30 -0.55 27.51
N ARG A 62 -25.62 -1.48 26.61
CA ARG A 62 -26.89 -2.24 26.68
C ARG A 62 -26.99 -3.11 27.91
N LEU A 63 -25.87 -3.66 28.37
CA LEU A 63 -25.84 -4.51 29.57
C LEU A 63 -26.21 -3.76 30.86
N ILE A 64 -26.17 -2.42 30.86
CA ILE A 64 -26.67 -1.60 31.94
C ILE A 64 -28.13 -1.90 32.27
N GLN A 65 -28.97 -2.13 31.25
CA GLN A 65 -30.39 -2.41 31.46
C GLN A 65 -30.62 -3.67 32.30
N PHE A 66 -29.74 -4.68 32.15
CA PHE A 66 -29.81 -5.89 32.99
C PHE A 66 -29.30 -5.60 34.40
N ALA A 67 -28.18 -4.90 34.55
CA ALA A 67 -27.56 -4.63 35.83
C ALA A 67 -28.43 -3.72 36.73
N LEU A 68 -29.19 -2.80 36.13
CA LEU A 68 -30.09 -1.89 36.86
C LEU A 68 -31.51 -2.47 37.06
N PHE A 69 -31.79 -3.68 36.52
CA PHE A 69 -33.12 -4.27 36.72
C PHE A 69 -33.27 -4.76 38.15
N PRO A 70 -34.28 -4.28 38.92
CA PRO A 70 -34.35 -4.49 40.38
C PRO A 70 -34.38 -5.95 40.80
N ASP A 71 -35.06 -6.81 40.04
CA ASP A 71 -35.13 -8.21 40.34
C ASP A 71 -33.78 -8.91 40.18
N VAL A 72 -32.92 -8.42 39.26
CA VAL A 72 -31.60 -9.00 39.05
C VAL A 72 -30.74 -8.82 40.28
N ALA A 73 -30.63 -7.58 40.81
CA ALA A 73 -29.84 -7.30 41.99
C ALA A 73 -30.40 -8.03 43.23
N ARG A 74 -31.72 -8.01 43.41
CA ARG A 74 -32.40 -8.67 44.56
C ARG A 74 -32.14 -10.18 44.59
N TYR A 75 -32.31 -10.86 43.49
CA TYR A 75 -32.20 -12.33 43.47
C TYR A 75 -30.76 -12.82 43.42
N LEU A 76 -29.80 -12.00 42.92
CA LEU A 76 -28.37 -12.27 43.09
C LEU A 76 -27.97 -12.16 44.56
N GLN A 77 -28.44 -11.11 45.28
CA GLN A 77 -28.18 -10.98 46.71
C GLN A 77 -28.78 -12.16 47.49
N LYS A 78 -30.03 -12.59 47.17
CA LYS A 78 -30.66 -13.75 47.77
C LYS A 78 -29.88 -15.05 47.52
N SER A 79 -29.21 -15.17 46.37
CA SER A 79 -28.31 -16.30 46.07
C SER A 79 -27.07 -16.28 46.95
N ASN A 80 -26.47 -15.09 47.16
CA ASN A 80 -25.31 -14.92 48.05
C ASN A 80 -25.58 -15.38 49.47
N ASP A 81 -26.79 -15.08 49.98
CA ASP A 81 -27.19 -15.40 51.34
C ASP A 81 -27.54 -16.89 51.53
N SER A 82 -27.65 -17.68 50.48
CA SER A 82 -28.22 -19.03 50.52
C SER A 82 -27.22 -20.18 50.70
N GLY A 83 -25.95 -19.88 50.93
CA GLY A 83 -24.92 -20.91 51.13
C GLY A 83 -24.55 -21.68 49.85
N ALA A 84 -24.37 -23.02 49.94
CA ALA A 84 -23.79 -23.80 48.87
C ALA A 84 -24.69 -24.04 47.65
N LYS A 85 -26.01 -23.97 47.78
CA LYS A 85 -26.96 -24.24 46.66
C LYS A 85 -27.69 -22.98 46.26
N VAL A 86 -27.82 -22.74 44.98
CA VAL A 86 -28.64 -21.67 44.41
C VAL A 86 -30.12 -21.98 44.65
N PRO A 87 -30.92 -21.07 45.27
CA PRO A 87 -32.35 -21.26 45.49
C PRO A 87 -33.11 -21.35 44.17
N GLY A 88 -33.99 -22.34 44.03
CA GLY A 88 -34.80 -22.54 42.82
C GLY A 88 -35.61 -21.30 42.43
N GLU A 89 -36.22 -20.65 43.44
CA GLU A 89 -36.96 -19.39 43.23
C GLU A 89 -36.08 -18.27 42.65
N ALA A 90 -34.84 -18.11 43.13
CA ALA A 90 -33.90 -17.11 42.60
C ALA A 90 -33.58 -17.40 41.14
N ARG A 91 -33.35 -18.67 40.79
CA ARG A 91 -33.10 -19.14 39.42
C ARG A 91 -34.28 -18.81 38.48
N GLU A 92 -35.47 -19.17 38.83
CA GLU A 92 -36.69 -18.94 38.01
C GLU A 92 -36.95 -17.43 37.82
N ARG A 93 -36.88 -16.66 38.90
CA ARG A 93 -37.12 -15.21 38.84
C ARG A 93 -36.06 -14.46 38.05
N LEU A 94 -34.79 -14.81 38.22
CA LEU A 94 -33.70 -14.24 37.43
C LEU A 94 -33.84 -14.61 35.95
N LEU A 95 -34.16 -15.87 35.64
CA LEU A 95 -34.37 -16.28 34.23
C LEU A 95 -35.52 -15.49 33.59
N ALA A 96 -36.63 -15.29 34.33
CA ALA A 96 -37.73 -14.44 33.86
C ALA A 96 -37.31 -12.98 33.64
N ALA A 97 -36.51 -12.43 34.55
CA ALA A 97 -35.95 -11.07 34.38
C ALA A 97 -35.02 -10.97 33.18
N LEU A 98 -34.09 -11.91 33.01
CA LEU A 98 -33.19 -11.93 31.88
C LEU A 98 -33.96 -12.02 30.54
N ARG A 99 -34.95 -12.90 30.45
CA ARG A 99 -35.81 -13.02 29.25
C ARG A 99 -36.54 -11.71 28.95
N LYS A 100 -37.11 -11.08 29.96
CA LYS A 100 -37.84 -9.81 29.84
C LYS A 100 -36.94 -8.72 29.26
N VAL A 101 -35.77 -8.50 29.87
CA VAL A 101 -34.85 -7.44 29.46
C VAL A 101 -34.28 -7.72 28.07
N ASN A 102 -33.85 -8.97 27.79
CA ASN A 102 -33.32 -9.33 26.48
C ASN A 102 -34.36 -9.18 25.35
N GLY A 103 -35.63 -9.50 25.65
CA GLY A 103 -36.74 -9.34 24.71
C GLY A 103 -37.17 -7.90 24.47
N GLN A 104 -36.76 -6.94 25.31
CA GLN A 104 -36.99 -5.51 25.12
C GLN A 104 -35.91 -4.84 24.24
N LEU A 105 -34.80 -5.50 24.00
CA LEU A 105 -33.76 -4.98 23.12
C LEU A 105 -34.25 -4.99 21.64
N PRO A 106 -33.79 -4.01 20.85
CA PRO A 106 -34.13 -3.97 19.43
C PRO A 106 -33.77 -5.28 18.69
N ALA A 107 -34.52 -5.57 17.63
CA ALA A 107 -34.25 -6.73 16.80
C ALA A 107 -32.81 -6.68 16.24
N GLY A 108 -32.06 -7.75 16.47
CA GLY A 108 -30.64 -7.85 16.08
C GLY A 108 -29.65 -7.29 17.10
N GLU A 109 -30.13 -6.72 18.22
CA GLU A 109 -29.28 -6.23 19.31
C GLU A 109 -29.34 -7.10 20.58
N ALA A 110 -30.31 -8.01 20.63
CA ALA A 110 -30.43 -8.99 21.70
C ALA A 110 -29.17 -9.86 21.81
N PHE A 111 -28.87 -10.29 23.04
CA PHE A 111 -27.74 -11.17 23.30
C PHE A 111 -28.11 -12.62 23.00
N ASP A 112 -27.17 -13.38 22.46
CA ASP A 112 -27.34 -14.82 22.19
C ASP A 112 -27.28 -15.64 23.48
N ALA A 113 -26.47 -15.18 24.44
CA ALA A 113 -26.43 -15.77 25.79
C ALA A 113 -26.26 -14.68 26.85
N VAL A 114 -26.92 -14.86 28.00
CA VAL A 114 -26.80 -14.00 29.17
C VAL A 114 -26.74 -14.87 30.41
N PHE A 115 -25.74 -14.61 31.27
CA PHE A 115 -25.57 -15.31 32.55
C PHE A 115 -25.66 -14.31 33.69
N ALA A 116 -26.40 -14.63 34.72
CA ALA A 116 -26.41 -13.94 35.99
C ALA A 116 -25.56 -14.74 36.98
N VAL A 117 -24.45 -14.15 37.42
CA VAL A 117 -23.42 -14.78 38.24
C VAL A 117 -23.42 -14.10 39.63
N ASP A 118 -23.46 -14.88 40.69
CA ASP A 118 -23.41 -14.36 42.06
C ASP A 118 -21.96 -13.95 42.49
N GLN A 119 -21.80 -13.40 43.68
CA GLN A 119 -20.49 -12.95 44.17
C GLN A 119 -19.47 -14.10 44.33
N HIS A 120 -19.94 -15.35 44.40
CA HIS A 120 -19.09 -16.53 44.50
C HIS A 120 -18.68 -17.10 43.15
N GLY A 121 -19.10 -16.48 42.06
CA GLY A 121 -18.79 -16.94 40.68
C GLY A 121 -19.76 -18.00 40.15
N ARG A 122 -20.80 -18.38 40.90
CA ARG A 122 -21.78 -19.38 40.50
C ARG A 122 -22.84 -18.77 39.57
N VAL A 123 -23.22 -19.52 38.55
CA VAL A 123 -24.32 -19.12 37.66
C VAL A 123 -25.66 -19.41 38.31
N VAL A 124 -26.37 -18.35 38.68
CA VAL A 124 -27.70 -18.43 39.26
C VAL A 124 -28.75 -18.72 38.20
N ALA A 125 -28.68 -18.03 37.07
CA ALA A 125 -29.56 -18.22 35.93
C ALA A 125 -28.86 -17.91 34.63
N HIS A 126 -29.26 -18.55 33.56
CA HIS A 126 -28.75 -18.24 32.22
C HIS A 126 -29.86 -18.26 31.16
N LEU A 127 -29.67 -17.48 30.12
CA LEU A 127 -30.48 -17.43 28.90
C LEU A 127 -29.59 -17.75 27.70
N GLY A 128 -30.06 -18.59 26.80
CA GLY A 128 -29.24 -19.08 25.67
C GLY A 128 -28.11 -20.02 26.11
N TYR A 129 -27.19 -20.34 25.20
CA TYR A 129 -26.11 -21.31 25.39
C TYR A 129 -26.62 -22.69 25.84
N GLU A 130 -27.12 -23.43 24.86
CA GLU A 130 -27.83 -24.72 25.13
C GLU A 130 -26.94 -25.75 25.83
N GLN A 131 -25.62 -25.67 25.66
CA GLN A 131 -24.65 -26.56 26.32
C GLN A 131 -24.66 -26.43 27.84
N ALA A 132 -25.11 -25.26 28.39
CA ALA A 132 -25.33 -25.09 29.81
C ALA A 132 -26.66 -25.63 30.31
N SER A 133 -27.55 -26.07 29.40
CA SER A 133 -28.82 -26.66 29.74
C SER A 133 -28.60 -28.03 30.43
N GLY A 134 -29.08 -28.16 31.65
CA GLY A 134 -28.84 -29.33 32.49
C GLY A 134 -27.61 -29.28 33.39
N MET A 135 -26.80 -28.24 33.30
CA MET A 135 -25.77 -27.96 34.28
C MET A 135 -26.39 -27.21 35.47
N GLU A 136 -26.35 -27.82 36.64
CA GLU A 136 -26.74 -27.17 37.88
C GLU A 136 -25.50 -26.62 38.59
N ASP A 137 -25.60 -25.38 39.07
CA ASP A 137 -24.59 -24.72 39.94
C ASP A 137 -23.17 -24.69 39.35
N PHE A 138 -23.02 -24.47 38.04
CA PHE A 138 -21.71 -24.31 37.42
C PHE A 138 -21.15 -22.91 37.67
N GLU A 139 -19.82 -22.76 37.64
CA GLU A 139 -19.11 -21.55 37.97
C GLU A 139 -18.47 -20.91 36.71
N LEU A 140 -18.58 -19.59 36.62
CA LEU A 140 -17.89 -18.77 35.63
C LEU A 140 -16.84 -17.83 36.26
N GLY A 141 -16.70 -17.82 37.58
CA GLY A 141 -15.78 -16.92 38.32
C GLY A 141 -14.31 -17.07 37.96
N GLY A 142 -13.89 -18.19 37.35
CA GLY A 142 -12.54 -18.42 36.87
C GLY A 142 -12.18 -17.65 35.60
N TYR A 143 -13.15 -17.15 34.83
CA TYR A 143 -12.87 -16.36 33.65
C TYR A 143 -12.49 -14.92 34.04
N PRO A 144 -11.38 -14.35 33.53
CA PRO A 144 -10.92 -13.00 33.88
C PRO A 144 -11.98 -11.92 33.69
N VAL A 145 -12.79 -12.01 32.62
CA VAL A 145 -13.86 -11.08 32.33
C VAL A 145 -14.95 -11.10 33.42
N VAL A 146 -15.22 -12.26 34.00
CA VAL A 146 -16.20 -12.43 35.08
C VAL A 146 -15.59 -12.02 36.42
N ALA A 147 -14.37 -12.48 36.70
CA ALA A 147 -13.63 -12.14 37.92
C ALA A 147 -13.47 -10.61 38.08
N ASP A 148 -13.17 -9.89 37.00
CA ASP A 148 -13.07 -8.44 37.03
C ASP A 148 -14.44 -7.77 37.26
N ALA A 149 -15.52 -8.29 36.68
CA ALA A 149 -16.87 -7.77 36.92
C ALA A 149 -17.30 -7.98 38.37
N LEU A 150 -16.97 -9.12 38.99
CA LEU A 150 -17.23 -9.37 40.42
C LEU A 150 -16.44 -8.43 41.37
N ARG A 151 -15.32 -7.86 40.86
CA ARG A 151 -14.54 -6.82 41.56
C ARG A 151 -15.04 -5.38 41.31
N GLY A 152 -16.10 -5.21 40.51
CA GLY A 152 -16.68 -3.90 40.21
C GLY A 152 -16.24 -3.30 38.86
N TYR A 153 -15.46 -4.00 38.06
CA TYR A 153 -14.98 -3.49 36.76
C TYR A 153 -15.86 -3.96 35.61
N VAL A 154 -16.13 -3.06 34.67
CA VAL A 154 -16.78 -3.43 33.41
C VAL A 154 -15.70 -3.86 32.43
N ARG A 155 -15.82 -5.04 31.87
CA ARG A 155 -14.84 -5.59 30.94
C ARG A 155 -15.50 -6.28 29.75
N ASP A 156 -14.82 -6.23 28.60
CA ASP A 156 -15.13 -7.00 27.42
C ASP A 156 -14.03 -8.02 27.14
N ASP A 157 -14.39 -9.11 26.48
CA ASP A 157 -13.47 -10.16 26.08
C ASP A 157 -14.00 -10.90 24.86
N THR A 158 -13.15 -11.75 24.28
CA THR A 158 -13.56 -12.70 23.25
C THR A 158 -13.23 -14.11 23.74
N LEU A 159 -14.21 -14.99 23.74
CA LEU A 159 -14.06 -16.39 24.19
C LEU A 159 -14.29 -17.34 23.04
N VAL A 160 -13.57 -18.43 23.04
CA VAL A 160 -13.78 -19.56 22.12
C VAL A 160 -14.28 -20.74 22.95
N LEU A 161 -15.50 -21.16 22.65
CA LEU A 161 -16.14 -22.36 23.21
C LEU A 161 -16.48 -23.31 22.04
N ASP A 162 -17.75 -23.64 21.85
CA ASP A 162 -18.27 -24.28 20.64
C ASP A 162 -18.24 -23.34 19.41
N ARG A 163 -18.28 -22.04 19.68
CA ARG A 163 -18.18 -20.94 18.71
C ARG A 163 -17.32 -19.83 19.27
N VAL A 164 -17.09 -18.80 18.48
CA VAL A 164 -16.40 -17.58 18.92
C VAL A 164 -17.44 -16.58 19.43
N TYR A 165 -17.30 -16.18 20.68
CA TYR A 165 -18.21 -15.28 21.38
C TYR A 165 -17.54 -13.96 21.71
N ARG A 166 -18.23 -12.86 21.46
CA ARG A 166 -17.89 -11.52 21.95
C ARG A 166 -18.63 -11.33 23.27
N VAL A 167 -17.90 -11.27 24.37
CA VAL A 167 -18.44 -11.27 25.74
C VAL A 167 -18.27 -9.89 26.36
N VAL A 168 -19.23 -9.46 27.14
CA VAL A 168 -19.13 -8.30 28.02
C VAL A 168 -19.66 -8.70 29.39
N ALA A 169 -18.98 -8.25 30.44
CA ALA A 169 -19.41 -8.46 31.82
C ALA A 169 -19.51 -7.14 32.57
N ARG A 170 -20.52 -7.04 33.42
CA ARG A 170 -20.79 -5.84 34.21
C ARG A 170 -21.19 -6.22 35.63
N PRO A 171 -20.69 -5.49 36.66
CA PRO A 171 -21.10 -5.67 38.02
C PRO A 171 -22.60 -5.34 38.18
N VAL A 172 -23.24 -6.05 39.09
CA VAL A 172 -24.60 -5.75 39.57
C VAL A 172 -24.50 -5.30 41.00
N GLU A 173 -24.83 -4.03 41.24
CA GLU A 173 -24.78 -3.42 42.56
C GLU A 173 -26.15 -3.49 43.21
N TYR A 174 -26.23 -4.02 44.42
CA TYR A 174 -27.43 -4.00 45.25
C TYR A 174 -27.40 -2.83 46.23
N ASP A 175 -26.25 -2.58 46.82
CA ASP A 175 -25.96 -1.48 47.69
C ASP A 175 -24.58 -0.90 47.33
N LEU A 176 -24.50 0.40 47.06
CA LEU A 176 -23.25 1.10 46.69
C LEU A 176 -22.16 1.07 47.77
N SER A 177 -22.54 0.75 49.03
CA SER A 177 -21.59 0.62 50.14
C SER A 177 -20.99 -0.79 50.26
N GLN A 178 -21.45 -1.75 49.46
CA GLN A 178 -21.06 -3.13 49.52
C GLN A 178 -20.39 -3.58 48.18
N PRO A 179 -19.63 -4.67 48.19
CA PRO A 179 -19.18 -5.29 46.96
C PRO A 179 -20.39 -5.63 46.06
N PRO A 180 -20.17 -5.78 44.72
CA PRO A 180 -21.25 -6.15 43.82
C PRO A 180 -21.96 -7.43 44.26
N ALA A 181 -23.29 -7.44 44.20
CA ALA A 181 -24.09 -8.63 44.47
C ALA A 181 -23.81 -9.76 43.48
N GLY A 182 -23.15 -9.45 42.38
CA GLY A 182 -22.79 -10.38 41.34
C GLY A 182 -22.44 -9.66 40.06
N ALA A 183 -22.49 -10.38 38.95
CA ALA A 183 -22.24 -9.85 37.63
C ALA A 183 -23.25 -10.37 36.60
N ILE A 184 -23.57 -9.54 35.63
CA ILE A 184 -24.22 -10.01 34.38
C ILE A 184 -23.13 -10.15 33.32
N VAL A 185 -23.10 -11.31 32.68
CA VAL A 185 -22.23 -11.66 31.58
C VAL A 185 -23.09 -11.89 30.35
N ALA A 186 -22.86 -11.18 29.29
CA ALA A 186 -23.62 -11.34 28.07
C ALA A 186 -22.71 -11.57 26.87
N ALA A 187 -23.14 -12.44 25.99
CA ALA A 187 -22.35 -12.89 24.85
C ALA A 187 -23.13 -12.76 23.54
N ARG A 188 -22.42 -12.44 22.48
CA ARG A 188 -22.90 -12.52 21.12
C ARG A 188 -21.96 -13.35 20.28
N ILE A 189 -22.52 -14.20 19.44
CA ILE A 189 -21.76 -15.06 18.52
C ILE A 189 -21.12 -14.20 17.43
N ILE A 190 -19.91 -14.56 17.01
CA ILE A 190 -19.35 -14.12 15.76
C ILE A 190 -19.87 -15.08 14.68
N ASP A 191 -20.85 -14.64 13.93
CA ASP A 191 -21.48 -15.38 12.84
C ASP A 191 -21.20 -14.75 11.47
N ASP A 192 -21.65 -15.41 10.40
CA ASP A 192 -21.49 -14.91 9.03
C ASP A 192 -22.23 -13.59 8.79
N ARG A 193 -23.29 -13.30 9.52
CA ARG A 193 -24.00 -12.02 9.44
C ARG A 193 -23.11 -10.89 9.91
N PHE A 194 -22.46 -11.08 11.05
CA PHE A 194 -21.52 -10.11 11.60
C PHE A 194 -20.30 -9.94 10.68
N ALA A 195 -19.75 -11.03 10.15
CA ALA A 195 -18.65 -10.97 9.20
C ALA A 195 -19.03 -10.24 7.90
N ARG A 196 -20.24 -10.44 7.38
CA ARG A 196 -20.77 -9.71 6.21
C ARG A 196 -20.96 -8.21 6.48
N GLU A 197 -21.39 -7.85 7.67
CA GLU A 197 -21.49 -6.45 8.07
C GLU A 197 -20.12 -5.78 8.05
N LEU A 198 -19.08 -6.41 8.58
CA LEU A 198 -17.71 -5.93 8.53
C LEU A 198 -17.19 -5.84 7.09
N SER A 199 -17.48 -6.85 6.27
CA SER A 199 -17.13 -6.86 4.86
C SER A 199 -17.78 -5.69 4.10
N SER A 200 -19.04 -5.40 4.35
CA SER A 200 -19.74 -4.27 3.70
C SER A 200 -19.16 -2.91 4.08
N ARG A 201 -18.60 -2.77 5.29
CA ARG A 201 -17.97 -1.53 5.77
C ARG A 201 -16.56 -1.32 5.25
N THR A 202 -15.81 -2.40 5.07
CA THR A 202 -14.41 -2.36 4.62
C THR A 202 -14.29 -2.50 3.09
N GLY A 203 -15.28 -3.10 2.44
CA GLY A 203 -15.16 -3.51 1.04
C GLY A 203 -14.16 -4.65 0.81
N ALA A 204 -13.73 -5.32 1.88
CA ALA A 204 -12.82 -6.46 1.86
C ALA A 204 -13.53 -7.72 2.36
N ALA A 205 -13.07 -8.89 1.99
CA ALA A 205 -13.54 -10.12 2.58
C ALA A 205 -12.97 -10.26 4.00
N VAL A 206 -13.81 -10.67 4.96
CA VAL A 206 -13.44 -10.85 6.36
C VAL A 206 -13.76 -12.27 6.78
N ALA A 207 -12.80 -12.97 7.35
CA ALA A 207 -12.98 -14.30 7.89
C ALA A 207 -12.48 -14.37 9.33
N PHE A 208 -13.30 -14.91 10.23
CA PHE A 208 -12.92 -15.23 11.60
C PHE A 208 -12.54 -16.71 11.69
N TYR A 209 -11.53 -17.00 12.48
CA TYR A 209 -11.02 -18.35 12.67
C TYR A 209 -10.70 -18.61 14.16
N ALA A 210 -10.85 -19.87 14.54
CA ALA A 210 -10.47 -20.40 15.83
C ALA A 210 -10.13 -21.89 15.68
N HIS A 211 -9.25 -22.41 16.51
CA HIS A 211 -8.81 -23.83 16.46
C HIS A 211 -8.38 -24.29 15.05
N GLY A 212 -7.76 -23.41 14.27
CA GLY A 212 -7.37 -23.73 12.90
C GLY A 212 -8.52 -23.94 11.92
N GLN A 213 -9.74 -23.51 12.25
CA GLN A 213 -10.92 -23.61 11.39
C GLN A 213 -11.57 -22.25 11.20
N ARG A 214 -12.31 -22.11 10.09
CA ARG A 214 -13.10 -20.92 9.83
C ARG A 214 -14.36 -20.93 10.69
N ALA A 215 -14.52 -19.94 11.55
CA ALA A 215 -15.67 -19.78 12.43
C ALA A 215 -16.80 -18.99 11.77
N ALA A 216 -16.48 -17.94 11.02
CA ALA A 216 -17.44 -17.10 10.30
C ALA A 216 -16.76 -16.38 9.14
N SER A 217 -17.51 -16.00 8.11
CA SER A 217 -16.98 -15.25 6.98
C SER A 217 -18.00 -14.35 6.32
N GLY A 218 -17.53 -13.26 5.73
CA GLY A 218 -18.28 -12.34 4.90
C GLY A 218 -17.42 -11.83 3.76
N ALA A 219 -18.01 -11.69 2.59
CA ALA A 219 -17.30 -11.22 1.41
C ALA A 219 -18.12 -10.15 0.67
N PRO A 220 -17.48 -9.19 -0.01
CA PRO A 220 -18.15 -8.19 -0.83
C PRO A 220 -18.70 -8.84 -2.11
N GLU A 221 -19.56 -8.10 -2.82
CA GLU A 221 -20.07 -8.54 -4.13
C GLU A 221 -18.92 -8.82 -5.11
N GLY A 222 -19.04 -9.90 -5.87
CA GLY A 222 -18.03 -10.33 -6.85
C GLY A 222 -16.83 -11.08 -6.25
N PHE A 223 -16.75 -11.24 -4.95
CA PHE A 223 -15.72 -12.06 -4.31
C PHE A 223 -16.26 -13.50 -4.11
N ASP A 224 -15.50 -14.49 -4.59
CA ASP A 224 -15.85 -15.91 -4.38
C ASP A 224 -15.51 -16.34 -2.94
N PRO A 225 -16.52 -16.65 -2.08
CA PRO A 225 -16.29 -17.04 -0.70
C PRO A 225 -15.46 -18.31 -0.53
N SER A 226 -15.41 -19.18 -1.54
CA SER A 226 -14.60 -20.42 -1.50
C SER A 226 -13.09 -20.13 -1.41
N GLN A 227 -12.65 -18.96 -1.89
CA GLN A 227 -11.25 -18.54 -1.77
C GLN A 227 -10.83 -18.35 -0.31
N LEU A 228 -11.77 -18.07 0.59
CA LEU A 228 -11.51 -17.93 2.01
C LEU A 228 -11.12 -19.26 2.69
N ASP A 229 -11.39 -20.40 2.05
CA ASP A 229 -10.95 -21.70 2.55
C ASP A 229 -9.41 -21.85 2.49
N GLN A 230 -8.77 -21.15 1.57
CA GLN A 230 -7.31 -21.12 1.47
C GLN A 230 -6.64 -20.47 2.69
N ILE A 231 -7.36 -19.59 3.40
CA ILE A 231 -6.89 -18.94 4.64
C ILE A 231 -6.61 -19.99 5.70
N VAL A 232 -7.47 -20.99 5.82
CA VAL A 232 -7.34 -22.07 6.81
C VAL A 232 -6.04 -22.85 6.59
N GLY A 233 -5.69 -23.14 5.33
CA GLY A 233 -4.45 -23.83 4.99
C GLY A 233 -3.16 -23.04 5.32
N ASP A 234 -3.25 -21.71 5.34
CA ASP A 234 -2.11 -20.83 5.64
C ASP A 234 -1.96 -20.52 7.15
N LEU A 235 -3.00 -20.79 7.97
CA LEU A 235 -2.97 -20.47 9.42
C LEU A 235 -1.82 -21.14 10.17
N GLY A 236 -1.48 -22.39 9.82
CA GLY A 236 -0.37 -23.10 10.45
C GLY A 236 1.00 -22.41 10.28
N GLN A 237 1.14 -21.53 9.28
CA GLN A 237 2.34 -20.75 9.09
C GLN A 237 2.40 -19.51 10.00
N MET A 238 1.26 -19.07 10.56
CA MET A 238 1.18 -17.91 11.46
C MET A 238 1.82 -18.17 12.81
N ASP A 239 1.86 -19.43 13.26
CA ASP A 239 2.52 -19.81 14.51
C ASP A 239 4.03 -19.54 14.47
N SER A 240 4.64 -19.60 13.29
CA SER A 240 6.06 -19.30 13.06
C SER A 240 6.33 -17.87 12.59
N ASP A 241 5.32 -17.04 12.35
CA ASP A 241 5.50 -15.64 11.94
C ASP A 241 5.81 -14.76 13.17
N PRO A 242 7.06 -14.26 13.32
CA PRO A 242 7.47 -13.50 14.49
C PRO A 242 6.69 -12.19 14.63
N GLU A 243 6.29 -11.56 13.53
CA GLU A 243 5.55 -10.30 13.58
C GLU A 243 4.11 -10.52 14.05
N TYR A 244 3.49 -11.62 13.60
CA TYR A 244 2.18 -12.03 14.09
C TYR A 244 2.24 -12.42 15.57
N GLN A 245 3.29 -13.10 16.01
CA GLN A 245 3.46 -13.49 17.41
C GLN A 245 3.71 -12.28 18.33
N GLU A 246 4.54 -11.33 17.90
CA GLU A 246 4.91 -10.18 18.72
C GLU A 246 3.84 -9.06 18.68
N LYS A 247 3.35 -8.72 17.47
CA LYS A 247 2.46 -7.55 17.27
C LYS A 247 0.98 -7.91 17.20
N GLY A 248 0.63 -9.19 17.14
CA GLY A 248 -0.73 -9.65 16.96
C GLY A 248 -1.29 -9.41 15.54
N ARG A 249 -0.43 -9.02 14.58
CA ARG A 249 -0.81 -8.77 13.19
C ARG A 249 0.31 -9.24 12.26
N SER A 250 -0.05 -9.99 11.22
CA SER A 250 0.90 -10.44 10.21
C SER A 250 1.24 -9.33 9.20
N LYS A 251 2.32 -9.54 8.46
CA LYS A 251 2.50 -8.87 7.16
C LYS A 251 1.42 -9.33 6.19
N VAL A 252 1.22 -8.55 5.13
CA VAL A 252 0.36 -8.98 4.04
C VAL A 252 1.01 -10.16 3.33
N ARG A 253 0.26 -11.23 3.19
CA ARG A 253 0.66 -12.49 2.54
C ARG A 253 -0.16 -12.69 1.28
N VAL A 254 0.43 -13.30 0.27
CA VAL A 254 -0.26 -13.67 -0.97
C VAL A 254 -0.40 -15.19 -0.98
N ILE A 255 -1.64 -15.66 -0.95
CA ILE A 255 -1.99 -17.09 -0.93
C ILE A 255 -2.44 -17.49 -2.33
N GLY A 256 -1.85 -18.55 -2.89
CA GLY A 256 -2.26 -19.13 -4.16
C GLY A 256 -2.24 -18.17 -5.35
N LYS A 257 -1.49 -17.06 -5.27
CA LYS A 257 -1.44 -15.96 -6.27
C LYS A 257 -2.78 -15.22 -6.50
N MET A 258 -3.85 -15.62 -5.84
CA MET A 258 -5.20 -15.09 -6.06
C MET A 258 -5.79 -14.37 -4.87
N LEU A 259 -5.15 -14.43 -3.70
CA LEU A 259 -5.68 -13.85 -2.48
C LEU A 259 -4.56 -13.15 -1.70
N SER A 260 -4.73 -11.87 -1.44
CA SER A 260 -3.88 -11.13 -0.51
C SER A 260 -4.58 -11.01 0.83
N VAL A 261 -3.90 -11.41 1.90
CA VAL A 261 -4.49 -11.59 3.24
C VAL A 261 -3.62 -10.94 4.30
N GLN A 262 -4.24 -10.33 5.28
CA GLN A 262 -3.60 -9.93 6.53
C GLN A 262 -4.34 -10.55 7.70
N TYR A 263 -3.61 -11.25 8.56
CA TYR A 263 -4.12 -11.88 9.78
C TYR A 263 -3.98 -10.94 10.97
N THR A 264 -4.96 -10.97 11.85
CA THR A 264 -4.95 -10.22 13.10
C THR A 264 -5.58 -11.07 14.18
N ARG A 265 -4.96 -11.10 15.34
CA ARG A 265 -5.47 -11.83 16.51
C ARG A 265 -6.73 -11.15 17.08
N LEU A 266 -7.64 -11.94 17.61
CA LEU A 266 -8.71 -11.43 18.45
C LEU A 266 -8.15 -11.06 19.83
N PRO A 267 -8.64 -9.99 20.47
CA PRO A 267 -8.24 -9.66 21.83
C PRO A 267 -8.75 -10.66 22.84
N GLY A 268 -8.14 -10.68 24.03
CA GLY A 268 -8.61 -11.44 25.16
C GLY A 268 -8.18 -12.91 25.15
N GLU A 269 -8.94 -13.78 25.81
CA GLU A 269 -8.58 -15.20 25.98
C GLU A 269 -8.64 -15.99 24.68
N ALA A 270 -9.48 -15.60 23.74
CA ALA A 270 -9.57 -16.25 22.43
C ALA A 270 -8.22 -16.36 21.71
N TRP A 271 -7.31 -15.40 21.98
CA TRP A 271 -5.97 -15.43 21.47
C TRP A 271 -5.18 -16.69 21.83
N GLN A 272 -5.29 -17.16 23.08
CA GLN A 272 -4.57 -18.34 23.56
C GLN A 272 -5.01 -19.61 22.82
N LEU A 273 -6.22 -19.60 22.29
CA LEU A 273 -6.81 -20.67 21.49
C LEU A 273 -6.63 -20.47 19.98
N GLY A 274 -5.69 -19.60 19.59
CA GLY A 274 -5.36 -19.33 18.19
C GLY A 274 -6.48 -18.64 17.42
N ALA A 275 -7.39 -17.92 18.09
CA ALA A 275 -8.46 -17.21 17.42
C ALA A 275 -8.01 -15.86 16.88
N GLY A 276 -8.50 -15.55 15.69
CA GLY A 276 -8.19 -14.31 15.01
C GLY A 276 -9.18 -14.01 13.89
N TYR A 277 -8.88 -12.97 13.13
CA TYR A 277 -9.56 -12.68 11.89
C TYR A 277 -8.56 -12.36 10.79
N ALA A 278 -8.97 -12.63 9.58
CA ALA A 278 -8.23 -12.32 8.36
C ALA A 278 -9.05 -11.35 7.52
N VAL A 279 -8.37 -10.34 6.98
CA VAL A 279 -8.94 -9.45 5.97
C VAL A 279 -8.28 -9.77 4.66
N ALA A 280 -9.08 -9.97 3.61
CA ALA A 280 -8.59 -10.45 2.33
C ALA A 280 -9.12 -9.60 1.16
N ARG A 281 -8.28 -9.42 0.16
CA ARG A 281 -8.61 -8.78 -1.13
C ARG A 281 -7.97 -9.57 -2.27
N LEU A 282 -8.54 -9.46 -3.46
CA LEU A 282 -7.91 -9.99 -4.67
C LEU A 282 -6.66 -9.16 -4.99
N PRO A 283 -5.53 -9.78 -5.30
CA PRO A 283 -4.30 -9.05 -5.64
C PRO A 283 -4.48 -8.29 -6.95
N PHE A 284 -3.98 -7.07 -6.97
CA PHE A 284 -3.80 -6.32 -8.21
C PHE A 284 -2.49 -6.79 -8.86
N GLY A 285 -2.60 -7.68 -9.85
CA GLY A 285 -1.44 -8.11 -10.61
C GLY A 285 -1.79 -8.23 -12.08
N VAL A 286 -0.88 -7.79 -12.94
CA VAL A 286 -0.93 -8.00 -14.37
C VAL A 286 0.15 -9.02 -14.68
N GLU A 287 -0.24 -10.21 -15.14
CA GLU A 287 0.70 -11.29 -15.40
C GLU A 287 1.46 -11.07 -16.72
N SER A 288 0.81 -10.44 -17.68
CA SER A 288 1.41 -10.17 -18.99
C SER A 288 1.16 -8.72 -19.44
N PRO A 289 2.03 -8.18 -20.31
CA PRO A 289 1.78 -6.87 -20.92
C PRO A 289 0.45 -6.78 -21.68
N VAL A 290 -0.04 -7.90 -22.21
CA VAL A 290 -1.33 -7.95 -22.91
C VAL A 290 -2.49 -7.77 -21.96
N ASP A 291 -2.40 -8.33 -20.74
CA ASP A 291 -3.43 -8.17 -19.71
C ASP A 291 -3.50 -6.74 -19.19
N PHE A 292 -2.38 -6.01 -19.21
CA PHE A 292 -2.36 -4.59 -18.92
C PHE A 292 -3.31 -3.83 -19.86
N PHE A 293 -3.24 -4.09 -21.16
CA PHE A 293 -4.13 -3.45 -22.14
C PHE A 293 -5.58 -3.93 -22.07
N ARG A 294 -5.81 -5.17 -21.67
CA ARG A 294 -7.17 -5.71 -21.50
C ARG A 294 -7.89 -5.13 -20.27
N ARG A 295 -7.14 -4.85 -19.22
CA ARG A 295 -7.68 -4.28 -17.97
C ARG A 295 -7.74 -2.76 -17.97
N ALA A 296 -7.11 -2.11 -18.96
CA ALA A 296 -7.17 -0.67 -19.14
C ALA A 296 -8.62 -0.25 -19.39
N ASP A 297 -9.11 0.68 -18.60
CA ASP A 297 -10.43 1.29 -18.78
C ASP A 297 -10.43 2.29 -19.95
N ASP A 298 -11.58 2.88 -20.25
CA ASP A 298 -11.68 3.81 -21.37
C ASP A 298 -10.91 5.10 -21.12
N THR A 299 -10.79 5.52 -19.86
CA THR A 299 -9.98 6.68 -19.46
C THR A 299 -8.49 6.41 -19.66
N ASP A 300 -8.02 5.23 -19.29
CA ASP A 300 -6.62 4.80 -19.50
C ASP A 300 -6.28 4.75 -21.00
N LYS A 301 -7.22 4.27 -21.83
CA LYS A 301 -7.04 4.18 -23.29
C LYS A 301 -6.97 5.54 -23.94
N GLU A 302 -7.80 6.50 -23.49
CA GLU A 302 -7.80 7.88 -23.98
C GLU A 302 -6.52 8.63 -23.57
N GLN A 303 -6.12 8.53 -22.31
CA GLN A 303 -4.94 9.21 -21.79
C GLN A 303 -3.64 8.56 -22.27
N GLY A 304 -3.60 7.25 -22.47
CA GLY A 304 -2.41 6.50 -22.86
C GLY A 304 -1.95 6.73 -24.30
N GLN A 305 -2.70 7.47 -25.12
CA GLN A 305 -2.39 7.74 -26.54
C GLN A 305 -1.97 6.48 -27.32
N ILE A 306 -2.57 5.33 -27.00
CA ILE A 306 -2.25 4.03 -27.60
C ILE A 306 -2.35 4.10 -29.12
N GLY A 307 -3.35 4.83 -29.64
CA GLY A 307 -3.51 5.06 -31.07
C GLY A 307 -2.31 5.74 -31.72
N LEU A 308 -1.69 6.71 -31.04
CA LEU A 308 -0.49 7.40 -31.53
C LEU A 308 0.72 6.43 -31.57
N ALA A 309 0.90 5.60 -30.55
CA ALA A 309 1.97 4.62 -30.51
C ALA A 309 1.85 3.59 -31.66
N VAL A 310 0.63 3.09 -31.92
CA VAL A 310 0.34 2.20 -33.03
C VAL A 310 0.59 2.87 -34.38
N ALA A 311 0.17 4.13 -34.53
CA ALA A 311 0.42 4.90 -35.76
C ALA A 311 1.91 5.07 -36.04
N ILE A 312 2.71 5.41 -35.02
CA ILE A 312 4.18 5.52 -35.14
C ILE A 312 4.80 4.17 -35.55
N ALA A 313 4.37 3.07 -34.95
CA ALA A 313 4.86 1.74 -35.28
C ALA A 313 4.54 1.34 -36.75
N LEU A 314 3.33 1.66 -37.22
CA LEU A 314 2.93 1.42 -38.61
C LEU A 314 3.75 2.25 -39.60
N VAL A 315 3.96 3.55 -39.28
CA VAL A 315 4.81 4.43 -40.11
C VAL A 315 6.24 3.90 -40.18
N ALA A 316 6.79 3.47 -39.03
CA ALA A 316 8.14 2.88 -38.99
C ALA A 316 8.23 1.59 -39.81
N ALA A 317 7.24 0.71 -39.72
CA ALA A 317 7.17 -0.51 -40.51
C ALA A 317 7.07 -0.21 -42.01
N ALA A 318 6.19 0.73 -42.40
CA ALA A 318 6.05 1.16 -43.81
C ALA A 318 7.37 1.74 -44.34
N ALA A 319 8.05 2.58 -43.57
CA ALA A 319 9.37 3.11 -43.93
C ALA A 319 10.39 1.98 -44.14
N GLY A 320 10.42 0.97 -43.27
CA GLY A 320 11.31 -0.20 -43.43
C GLY A 320 11.05 -0.98 -44.71
N ILE A 321 9.77 -1.19 -45.05
CA ILE A 321 9.38 -1.85 -46.31
C ILE A 321 9.83 -1.02 -47.53
N ILE A 322 9.56 0.31 -47.50
CA ILE A 322 9.96 1.21 -48.57
C ILE A 322 11.49 1.18 -48.77
N PHE A 323 12.27 1.28 -47.72
CA PHE A 323 13.72 1.21 -47.77
C PHE A 323 14.21 -0.13 -48.32
N SER A 324 13.61 -1.25 -47.92
CA SER A 324 13.92 -2.58 -48.44
C SER A 324 13.64 -2.68 -49.93
N VAL A 325 12.51 -2.19 -50.41
CA VAL A 325 12.13 -2.16 -51.84
C VAL A 325 13.09 -1.31 -52.65
N LEU A 326 13.44 -0.11 -52.15
CA LEU A 326 14.37 0.80 -52.83
C LEU A 326 15.78 0.23 -52.93
N GLU A 327 16.26 -0.43 -51.90
CA GLU A 327 17.65 -0.93 -51.86
C GLU A 327 17.83 -2.28 -52.57
N HIS A 328 16.82 -3.15 -52.57
CA HIS A 328 16.95 -4.49 -53.12
C HIS A 328 16.13 -4.73 -54.38
N THR A 329 14.82 -4.42 -54.33
CA THR A 329 13.90 -4.82 -55.38
C THR A 329 14.07 -3.99 -56.64
N ARG A 330 14.21 -2.68 -56.56
CA ARG A 330 14.40 -1.80 -57.72
C ARG A 330 15.74 -2.08 -58.45
N PRO A 331 16.89 -2.12 -57.76
CA PRO A 331 18.16 -2.46 -58.45
C PRO A 331 18.16 -3.85 -59.05
N LEU A 332 17.54 -4.83 -58.40
CA LEU A 332 17.43 -6.19 -58.93
C LEU A 332 16.56 -6.25 -60.19
N GLN A 333 15.43 -5.52 -60.23
CA GLN A 333 14.58 -5.43 -61.43
C GLN A 333 15.31 -4.75 -62.60
N GLN A 334 16.04 -3.65 -62.32
CA GLN A 334 16.87 -2.98 -63.32
C GLN A 334 17.96 -3.93 -63.83
N PHE A 335 18.64 -4.63 -62.92
CA PHE A 335 19.67 -5.60 -63.30
C PHE A 335 19.12 -6.73 -64.15
N ARG A 336 17.93 -7.26 -63.81
CA ARG A 336 17.23 -8.28 -64.61
C ARG A 336 16.82 -7.74 -65.99
N GLY A 337 16.35 -6.50 -66.04
CA GLY A 337 16.02 -5.84 -67.31
C GLY A 337 17.22 -5.69 -68.23
N ASP A 338 18.35 -5.20 -67.68
CA ASP A 338 19.58 -5.05 -68.43
C ASP A 338 20.17 -6.42 -68.84
N ALA A 339 20.05 -7.47 -68.03
CA ALA A 339 20.44 -8.84 -68.37
C ALA A 339 19.61 -9.42 -69.56
N LEU A 340 18.31 -9.14 -69.59
CA LEU A 340 17.44 -9.53 -70.68
C LEU A 340 17.78 -8.77 -71.98
N ARG A 341 18.11 -7.50 -71.89
CA ARG A 341 18.56 -6.69 -73.03
C ARG A 341 19.89 -7.16 -73.56
N LEU A 342 20.82 -7.55 -72.69
CA LEU A 342 22.09 -8.16 -73.02
C LEU A 342 21.89 -9.51 -73.78
N ALA A 343 20.99 -10.36 -73.29
CA ALA A 343 20.64 -11.62 -73.85
C ALA A 343 20.02 -11.50 -75.29
N LYS A 344 19.28 -10.37 -75.51
CA LYS A 344 18.73 -10.04 -76.86
C LYS A 344 19.71 -9.35 -77.78
N GLY A 345 20.92 -9.03 -77.28
CA GLY A 345 21.89 -8.28 -78.08
C GLY A 345 21.63 -6.80 -78.21
N GLU A 346 20.68 -6.23 -77.41
CA GLU A 346 20.36 -4.82 -77.45
C GLU A 346 21.42 -3.94 -76.73
N ILE A 347 22.19 -4.55 -75.82
CA ILE A 347 23.33 -3.93 -75.13
C ILE A 347 24.51 -4.93 -75.19
N GLU A 348 25.70 -4.43 -75.27
CA GLU A 348 26.91 -5.29 -75.33
C GLU A 348 27.49 -5.53 -73.92
N ALA A 349 27.21 -4.69 -72.92
CA ALA A 349 27.69 -4.80 -71.56
C ALA A 349 26.74 -4.12 -70.58
N PHE A 350 26.80 -4.52 -69.31
CA PHE A 350 26.18 -3.80 -68.23
C PHE A 350 26.86 -2.44 -68.04
N GLN A 351 26.10 -1.44 -67.64
CA GLN A 351 26.67 -0.15 -67.23
C GLN A 351 26.80 -0.10 -65.69
N PRO A 352 27.99 -0.33 -65.10
CA PRO A 352 28.15 -0.40 -63.64
C PRO A 352 27.79 0.91 -62.95
N SER A 353 27.91 2.07 -63.62
CA SER A 353 27.54 3.39 -63.08
C SER A 353 26.07 3.54 -62.77
N ARG A 354 25.19 2.78 -63.40
CA ARG A 354 23.74 2.77 -63.13
C ARG A 354 23.36 2.06 -61.84
N PHE A 355 24.26 1.24 -61.31
CA PHE A 355 24.02 0.44 -60.12
C PHE A 355 24.78 0.99 -58.91
N ARG A 356 24.25 0.77 -57.70
CA ARG A 356 24.89 1.17 -56.45
C ARG A 356 25.29 -0.05 -55.63
N GLY A 357 26.33 0.08 -54.80
CA GLY A 357 26.77 -0.94 -53.84
C GLY A 357 27.16 -2.27 -54.52
N VAL A 358 26.61 -3.39 -54.01
CA VAL A 358 26.95 -4.75 -54.50
C VAL A 358 26.54 -4.97 -55.94
N PHE A 359 25.46 -4.37 -56.42
CA PHE A 359 25.02 -4.51 -57.80
C PHE A 359 25.96 -3.85 -58.80
N ARG A 360 26.65 -2.75 -58.40
CA ARG A 360 27.73 -2.15 -59.22
C ARG A 360 28.88 -3.14 -59.41
N LYS A 361 29.32 -3.78 -58.31
CA LYS A 361 30.40 -4.77 -58.37
C LYS A 361 29.98 -5.98 -59.20
N LEU A 362 28.77 -6.50 -58.99
CA LEU A 362 28.24 -7.60 -59.77
C LEU A 362 28.17 -7.32 -61.29
N ALA A 363 27.75 -6.10 -61.66
CA ALA A 363 27.74 -5.67 -63.06
C ALA A 363 29.15 -5.62 -63.68
N SER A 364 30.15 -5.16 -62.90
CA SER A 364 31.54 -5.15 -63.32
C SER A 364 32.13 -6.55 -63.48
N ASP A 365 31.88 -7.41 -62.45
CA ASP A 365 32.39 -8.81 -62.49
C ASP A 365 31.76 -9.60 -63.61
N LEU A 366 30.49 -9.39 -63.97
CA LEU A 366 29.82 -9.98 -65.08
C LEU A 366 30.41 -9.49 -66.43
N ASN A 367 30.69 -8.21 -66.61
CA ASN A 367 31.34 -7.68 -67.79
C ASN A 367 32.71 -8.31 -67.99
N GLU A 368 33.51 -8.43 -66.94
CA GLU A 368 34.80 -9.11 -67.00
C GLU A 368 34.64 -10.57 -67.36
N GLY A 369 33.60 -11.26 -66.87
CA GLY A 369 33.27 -12.63 -67.28
C GLY A 369 32.92 -12.74 -68.78
N ILE A 370 32.10 -11.82 -69.28
CA ILE A 370 31.70 -11.74 -70.67
C ILE A 370 32.94 -11.51 -71.58
N ASP A 371 33.79 -10.54 -71.16
CA ASP A 371 35.01 -10.24 -71.89
C ASP A 371 35.98 -11.47 -71.99
N LYS A 372 36.10 -12.21 -70.88
CA LYS A 372 36.87 -13.44 -70.82
C LYS A 372 36.30 -14.54 -71.74
N VAL A 373 35.00 -14.68 -71.84
CA VAL A 373 34.33 -15.65 -72.72
C VAL A 373 34.51 -15.25 -74.19
N LEU A 374 34.32 -13.97 -74.49
CA LEU A 374 34.54 -13.46 -75.86
C LEU A 374 36.00 -13.61 -76.29
N ALA A 375 36.95 -13.36 -75.41
CA ALA A 375 38.38 -13.55 -75.68
C ALA A 375 38.74 -15.03 -75.96
N LYS A 376 38.06 -15.97 -75.32
CA LYS A 376 38.23 -17.42 -75.55
C LYS A 376 37.52 -17.91 -76.82
N GLY A 377 36.41 -17.25 -77.22
CA GLY A 377 35.61 -17.66 -78.42
C GLY A 377 36.01 -16.99 -79.72
N GLY A 378 37.13 -16.24 -79.84
CA GLY A 378 37.61 -15.61 -81.07
C GLY A 378 36.81 -14.39 -81.53
N GLY A 379 35.95 -13.79 -80.63
CA GLY A 379 35.22 -12.59 -80.96
C GLY A 379 36.06 -11.31 -80.88
N PRO A 380 35.62 -10.20 -81.50
CA PRO A 380 36.36 -8.92 -81.46
C PRO A 380 36.54 -8.43 -80.05
N ARG A 381 37.77 -8.01 -79.68
CA ARG A 381 38.09 -7.37 -78.37
C ARG A 381 37.39 -6.03 -78.23
N ARG A 382 36.70 -5.84 -77.17
CA ARG A 382 36.18 -4.52 -76.77
C ARG A 382 37.36 -3.57 -76.60
N GLY A 383 37.20 -2.33 -77.08
CA GLY A 383 38.12 -1.26 -76.77
C GLY A 383 38.26 -1.02 -75.30
N PRO A 384 39.39 -0.47 -74.82
CA PRO A 384 39.54 -0.15 -73.39
C PRO A 384 38.37 0.70 -72.93
N ALA A 385 37.73 0.26 -71.87
CA ALA A 385 36.61 1.02 -71.25
C ALA A 385 37.10 2.43 -70.95
N ASP A 386 36.36 3.45 -71.41
CA ASP A 386 36.65 4.82 -71.09
C ASP A 386 36.50 5.00 -69.54
N LEU A 387 37.63 5.25 -68.89
CA LEU A 387 37.71 5.38 -67.46
C LEU A 387 36.77 6.50 -66.90
N GLN A 388 36.49 7.52 -67.70
CA GLN A 388 35.56 8.56 -67.37
C GLN A 388 34.11 8.05 -67.35
N GLN A 389 33.71 7.15 -68.27
CA GLN A 389 32.38 6.54 -68.25
C GLN A 389 32.19 5.53 -67.12
N VAL A 390 33.26 4.89 -66.63
CA VAL A 390 33.20 3.87 -65.59
C VAL A 390 33.28 4.50 -64.18
N LEU A 391 34.07 5.57 -64.01
CA LEU A 391 34.31 6.18 -62.71
C LEU A 391 33.42 7.43 -62.43
N GLY A 392 32.77 7.96 -63.46
CA GLY A 392 32.11 9.25 -63.38
C GLY A 392 33.17 10.39 -63.36
N ASP A 393 32.74 11.63 -63.40
CA ASP A 393 33.64 12.76 -63.28
C ASP A 393 34.50 12.63 -62.02
N LEU A 394 35.80 12.56 -62.21
CA LEU A 394 36.76 12.57 -61.11
C LEU A 394 36.51 13.83 -60.30
N PRO A 395 36.40 13.76 -58.98
CA PRO A 395 36.39 14.95 -58.14
C PRO A 395 37.64 15.72 -58.48
N ALA A 396 37.51 17.03 -58.69
CA ALA A 396 38.64 17.94 -58.88
C ALA A 396 39.72 17.61 -57.87
N GLU A 397 40.99 17.45 -58.39
CA GLU A 397 42.14 17.17 -57.52
C GLU A 397 42.14 18.17 -56.34
N PRO A 398 42.19 17.70 -55.09
CA PRO A 398 42.32 18.58 -53.97
C PRO A 398 43.66 19.31 -54.16
N GLN A 399 43.62 20.64 -54.31
CA GLN A 399 44.82 21.46 -54.31
C GLN A 399 45.54 21.17 -52.98
N MET A 400 46.64 20.46 -53.04
CA MET A 400 47.54 20.19 -51.92
C MET A 400 48.34 21.46 -51.58
N SER A 401 47.72 22.41 -50.98
CA SER A 401 48.40 23.62 -50.42
C SER A 401 48.19 23.80 -48.91
N ALA A 402 47.90 22.74 -48.19
CA ALA A 402 47.64 22.82 -46.76
C ALA A 402 48.51 21.89 -45.87
N PHE A 403 49.62 21.36 -46.39
CA PHE A 403 50.61 20.71 -45.54
C PHE A 403 51.94 21.44 -45.61
N GLY A 404 51.99 22.66 -44.99
CA GLY A 404 53.21 23.25 -44.54
C GLY A 404 53.65 22.57 -43.25
N PHE A 405 54.80 21.87 -43.30
CA PHE A 405 55.46 21.41 -42.08
C PHE A 405 55.90 22.59 -41.23
N PRO A 406 55.77 22.59 -39.89
CA PRO A 406 56.32 23.60 -39.01
C PRO A 406 57.80 23.32 -38.82
N GLY A 407 58.63 24.22 -39.34
CA GLY A 407 60.08 24.17 -39.18
C GLY A 407 60.71 25.48 -39.53
N GLU A 408 61.04 26.24 -38.51
CA GLU A 408 62.18 27.15 -38.31
C GLU A 408 62.13 28.60 -38.77
N GLN A 409 62.26 29.37 -37.73
CA GLN A 409 62.98 30.71 -37.59
C GLN A 409 62.25 32.03 -37.80
N VAL A 410 62.13 32.65 -36.62
CA VAL A 410 62.03 34.06 -36.26
C VAL A 410 63.07 34.93 -37.02
N PRO A 411 62.98 36.28 -37.28
CA PRO A 411 62.65 37.21 -36.22
C PRO A 411 61.88 38.53 -36.60
N LEU A 412 61.40 39.10 -35.50
CA LEU A 412 61.27 40.53 -35.13
C LEU A 412 60.79 41.55 -36.18
N ALA A 413 59.78 42.23 -35.86
CA ALA A 413 59.70 43.58 -35.36
C ALA A 413 58.43 44.33 -35.74
N ALA A 414 57.92 44.91 -34.72
CA ALA A 414 57.33 46.26 -34.62
C ALA A 414 55.84 46.46 -34.96
N ALA A 415 55.21 46.75 -33.86
CA ALA A 415 54.33 47.88 -33.60
C ALA A 415 53.04 48.08 -34.35
N GLY A 416 51.99 48.14 -33.54
CA GLY A 416 50.84 48.96 -33.91
C GLY A 416 49.49 48.47 -33.41
N VAL A 417 49.19 48.83 -32.17
CA VAL A 417 47.94 49.43 -31.68
C VAL A 417 46.63 48.98 -32.33
N GLY A 418 45.74 48.51 -31.49
CA GLY A 418 44.31 48.77 -31.72
C GLY A 418 43.32 47.72 -31.31
N ALA A 419 42.78 47.93 -30.12
CA ALA A 419 41.37 47.79 -29.76
C ALA A 419 40.71 46.43 -29.78
N GLN A 420 40.52 45.94 -28.58
CA GLN A 420 39.22 45.52 -27.96
C GLN A 420 38.10 45.11 -28.91
N ALA A 421 37.72 43.87 -28.82
CA ALA A 421 36.31 43.47 -28.86
C ALA A 421 36.10 42.27 -27.95
N ALA A 422 35.59 42.54 -26.78
CA ALA A 422 35.07 41.57 -25.84
C ALA A 422 33.82 40.93 -26.44
N SER A 423 33.87 39.63 -26.63
CA SER A 423 32.66 38.85 -26.96
C SER A 423 31.86 38.64 -25.69
N SER A 424 30.82 39.44 -25.50
CA SER A 424 29.78 39.26 -24.52
C SER A 424 28.96 38.00 -24.87
N ILE A 425 29.09 36.99 -24.05
CA ILE A 425 28.13 35.85 -24.03
C ILE A 425 26.84 36.41 -23.47
N ALA A 426 25.86 36.60 -24.34
CA ALA A 426 24.49 36.94 -23.97
C ALA A 426 23.86 35.76 -23.20
N GLN A 427 23.67 35.96 -21.91
CA GLN A 427 22.82 35.11 -21.08
C GLN A 427 21.38 35.25 -21.56
N ARG A 428 20.83 34.15 -22.04
CA ARG A 428 19.41 33.99 -22.39
C ARG A 428 18.62 33.95 -21.09
N PRO A 429 17.61 34.82 -20.86
CA PRO A 429 16.81 34.73 -19.64
C PRO A 429 15.95 33.47 -19.65
N LEU A 430 15.91 32.80 -18.48
CA LEU A 430 14.99 31.68 -18.22
C LEU A 430 13.52 32.15 -18.36
N PRO A 431 12.65 31.36 -18.96
CA PRO A 431 11.24 31.67 -19.00
C PRO A 431 10.63 31.58 -17.60
N THR A 432 9.91 32.61 -17.22
CA THR A 432 9.04 32.70 -16.05
C THR A 432 7.98 31.60 -16.09
N PRO A 433 7.69 30.92 -14.98
CA PRO A 433 6.61 29.93 -14.94
C PRO A 433 5.25 30.63 -15.09
N PRO A 434 4.28 29.99 -15.78
CA PRO A 434 2.95 30.53 -15.93
C PRO A 434 2.20 30.58 -14.59
N PRO A 435 1.29 31.55 -14.38
CA PRO A 435 0.52 31.66 -13.16
C PRO A 435 -0.42 30.47 -12.99
N ASN A 436 -0.46 29.93 -11.78
CA ASN A 436 -1.36 28.85 -11.36
C ASN A 436 -2.81 29.14 -11.74
N PRO A 437 -3.53 28.19 -12.36
CA PRO A 437 -4.96 28.32 -12.55
C PRO A 437 -5.67 28.30 -11.19
N ARG A 438 -6.47 29.33 -10.96
CA ARG A 438 -7.35 29.45 -9.80
C ARG A 438 -8.30 28.26 -9.76
N LEU A 439 -8.27 27.51 -8.68
CA LEU A 439 -9.28 26.48 -8.36
C LEU A 439 -10.68 27.11 -8.31
N PRO A 440 -11.70 26.42 -8.82
CA PRO A 440 -13.09 26.87 -8.71
C PRO A 440 -13.50 26.94 -7.23
N ARG A 441 -14.13 28.04 -6.85
CA ARG A 441 -14.73 28.21 -5.52
C ARG A 441 -15.86 27.20 -5.35
N THR A 442 -15.77 26.37 -4.33
CA THR A 442 -16.84 25.52 -3.83
C THR A 442 -18.03 26.40 -3.38
N PRO A 443 -19.27 26.03 -3.67
CA PRO A 443 -20.44 26.76 -3.16
C PRO A 443 -20.52 26.63 -1.64
N ALA A 444 -20.88 27.73 -1.00
CA ALA A 444 -21.03 27.86 0.46
C ALA A 444 -22.06 26.85 0.99
N GLY A 445 -21.63 25.97 1.89
CA GLY A 445 -22.51 25.15 2.72
C GLY A 445 -23.23 25.97 3.77
N PRO A 446 -24.32 25.44 4.36
CA PRO A 446 -25.18 26.17 5.26
C PRO A 446 -24.46 26.61 6.54
N ARG A 447 -24.70 27.84 6.94
CA ARG A 447 -24.13 28.49 8.13
C ARG A 447 -24.63 27.79 9.40
N LEU A 448 -23.71 27.38 10.25
CA LEU A 448 -23.98 27.02 11.65
C LEU A 448 -24.41 28.25 12.43
N PRO A 449 -25.35 28.14 13.37
CA PRO A 449 -25.79 29.25 14.18
C PRO A 449 -24.69 29.73 15.16
N THR A 450 -24.60 31.02 15.29
CA THR A 450 -23.70 31.77 16.17
C THR A 450 -23.92 31.41 17.64
N PRO A 451 -22.87 31.23 18.48
CA PRO A 451 -23.04 31.06 19.89
C PRO A 451 -23.50 32.37 20.56
N LEU A 452 -24.46 32.26 21.45
CA LEU A 452 -24.95 33.33 22.30
C LEU A 452 -23.84 33.84 23.22
N GLN A 453 -23.81 35.18 23.38
CA GLN A 453 -22.90 35.92 24.23
C GLN A 453 -23.08 35.61 25.72
N ASN A 454 -21.96 35.54 26.40
CA ASN A 454 -21.64 35.79 27.80
C ASN A 454 -22.79 36.13 28.76
N VAL A 455 -22.88 35.29 29.80
CA VAL A 455 -23.36 35.69 31.10
C VAL A 455 -22.20 35.47 32.08
N ASP A 456 -21.87 36.52 32.81
CA ASP A 456 -20.82 36.58 33.82
C ASP A 456 -21.00 35.49 34.88
N ALA A 457 -19.97 34.70 35.14
CA ALA A 457 -19.86 33.85 36.31
C ALA A 457 -18.49 34.08 36.97
N GLU A 458 -18.56 34.48 38.21
CA GLU A 458 -17.46 34.66 39.17
C GLU A 458 -16.52 33.44 39.24
N PRO A 459 -15.24 33.63 39.58
CA PRO A 459 -14.29 32.54 39.67
C PRO A 459 -14.45 31.75 40.96
N LEU A 460 -14.94 30.53 40.85
CA LEU A 460 -14.84 29.53 41.90
C LEU A 460 -13.41 28.99 41.99
N ALA A 461 -12.83 29.06 43.16
CA ALA A 461 -11.51 28.63 43.54
C ALA A 461 -11.24 27.16 43.12
N LEU A 462 -10.13 26.94 42.42
CA LEU A 462 -9.59 25.63 42.12
C LEU A 462 -9.23 24.89 43.40
N ALA A 463 -9.94 23.81 43.66
CA ALA A 463 -9.50 22.80 44.60
C ALA A 463 -8.39 21.97 43.99
N THR A 464 -7.26 21.90 44.64
CA THR A 464 -6.10 21.05 44.32
C THR A 464 -6.52 19.58 44.31
N PRO A 465 -6.23 18.80 43.27
CA PRO A 465 -6.46 17.36 43.33
C PRO A 465 -5.46 16.69 44.27
N PRO A 466 -5.86 15.63 44.99
CA PRO A 466 -4.97 14.91 45.89
C PRO A 466 -3.92 14.14 45.10
N ALA A 467 -2.70 14.08 45.67
CA ALA A 467 -1.55 13.38 45.14
C ALA A 467 -1.85 11.88 44.97
N GLU A 468 -1.66 11.38 43.72
CA GLU A 468 -1.65 9.95 43.44
C GLU A 468 -0.40 9.27 44.00
N PRO A 469 -0.51 8.04 44.52
CA PRO A 469 0.63 7.29 45.00
C PRO A 469 1.48 6.76 43.82
N ALA A 470 2.77 6.96 43.92
CA ALA A 470 3.77 6.42 43.00
C ALA A 470 3.73 4.88 42.93
N GLY A 471 3.50 4.34 41.75
CA GLY A 471 3.62 2.90 41.53
C GLY A 471 3.29 2.43 40.11
N TRP A 472 4.31 2.04 39.37
CA TRP A 472 4.29 1.26 38.12
C TRP A 472 3.87 2.00 36.83
N VAL A 473 4.85 2.58 36.17
CA VAL A 473 4.74 3.09 34.81
C VAL A 473 5.03 1.96 33.81
N GLY A 474 3.98 1.34 33.29
CA GLY A 474 4.09 0.36 32.20
C GLY A 474 4.37 1.03 30.86
N ALA A 475 4.97 0.30 29.93
CA ALA A 475 5.44 0.75 28.61
C ALA A 475 4.39 1.48 27.74
N GLY A 476 3.10 1.36 28.04
CA GLY A 476 2.01 2.07 27.36
C GLY A 476 1.90 3.56 27.67
N ASN A 477 2.34 4.00 28.85
CA ASN A 477 2.26 5.38 29.27
C ASN A 477 3.37 6.24 28.63
N GLN A 478 4.54 5.66 28.38
CA GLN A 478 5.69 6.34 27.79
C GLN A 478 5.46 6.79 26.35
N GLN A 479 4.70 6.01 25.58
CA GLN A 479 4.39 6.35 24.18
C GLN A 479 3.35 7.47 24.07
N ALA A 480 2.42 7.53 25.03
CA ALA A 480 1.46 8.63 25.14
C ALA A 480 2.17 9.95 25.53
N GLU A 481 3.08 9.92 26.49
CA GLU A 481 3.89 11.08 26.88
C GLU A 481 4.75 11.61 25.71
N TRP A 482 5.37 10.73 24.94
CA TRP A 482 6.18 11.13 23.76
C TRP A 482 5.35 11.77 22.67
N ARG A 483 4.09 11.37 22.54
CA ARG A 483 3.17 11.97 21.57
C ARG A 483 2.79 13.38 21.98
N THR A 484 2.51 13.61 23.27
CA THR A 484 2.26 14.94 23.82
C THR A 484 3.47 15.86 23.61
N VAL A 485 4.67 15.37 23.93
CA VAL A 485 5.93 16.13 23.72
C VAL A 485 6.16 16.45 22.22
N TYR A 486 5.75 15.57 21.31
CA TYR A 486 5.82 15.82 19.87
C TYR A 486 4.86 16.95 19.44
N GLU A 487 3.62 16.91 19.91
CA GLU A 487 2.60 17.93 19.61
C GLU A 487 3.03 19.31 20.14
N GLU A 488 3.56 19.36 21.37
CA GLU A 488 4.14 20.57 21.95
C GLU A 488 5.35 21.09 21.13
N PHE A 489 6.22 20.18 20.69
CA PHE A 489 7.40 20.55 19.90
C PHE A 489 7.04 21.10 18.52
N VAL A 490 6.04 20.51 17.84
CA VAL A 490 5.51 20.99 16.55
C VAL A 490 4.86 22.36 16.72
N SER A 491 4.03 22.55 17.76
CA SER A 491 3.40 23.82 18.08
C SER A 491 4.44 24.92 18.33
N LEU A 492 5.48 24.60 19.11
CA LEU A 492 6.54 25.55 19.43
C LEU A 492 7.40 25.90 18.19
N LYS A 493 7.64 24.93 17.30
CA LYS A 493 8.31 25.19 16.00
C LYS A 493 7.52 26.18 15.14
N GLN A 494 6.21 26.00 15.06
CA GLN A 494 5.33 26.91 14.31
C GLN A 494 5.34 28.32 14.92
N GLN A 495 5.32 28.43 16.26
CA GLN A 495 5.42 29.71 16.96
C GLN A 495 6.76 30.40 16.73
N CYS A 496 7.84 29.63 16.59
CA CYS A 496 9.18 30.15 16.27
C CYS A 496 9.39 30.44 14.78
N GLY A 497 8.39 30.21 13.91
CA GLY A 497 8.50 30.42 12.45
C GLY A 497 9.35 29.39 11.74
N GLU A 498 9.61 28.23 12.36
CA GLU A 498 10.37 27.15 11.74
C GLU A 498 9.48 26.28 10.85
N SER A 499 9.98 25.86 9.68
CA SER A 499 9.28 24.89 8.83
C SER A 499 9.13 23.54 9.53
N VAL A 500 7.93 22.98 9.47
CA VAL A 500 7.59 21.63 9.96
C VAL A 500 7.48 20.61 8.83
N ASP A 501 7.79 21.00 7.57
CA ASP A 501 7.69 20.14 6.40
C ASP A 501 8.63 18.95 6.50
N GLY A 502 8.08 17.74 6.36
CA GLY A 502 8.84 16.50 6.47
C GLY A 502 9.23 16.07 7.89
N PHE A 503 8.77 16.81 8.93
CA PHE A 503 8.98 16.46 10.33
C PHE A 503 7.85 15.53 10.82
N THR A 504 8.11 14.23 10.82
CA THR A 504 7.13 13.21 11.19
C THR A 504 7.35 12.70 12.62
N TYR A 505 6.25 12.26 13.28
CA TYR A 505 6.33 11.64 14.60
C TYR A 505 7.33 10.48 14.65
N ALA A 506 7.40 9.65 13.61
CA ALA A 506 8.31 8.51 13.57
C ALA A 506 9.80 8.92 13.66
N LYS A 507 10.19 10.00 12.96
CA LYS A 507 11.56 10.55 13.05
C LYS A 507 11.84 11.16 14.42
N PHE A 508 10.85 11.82 15.00
CA PHE A 508 10.96 12.41 16.32
C PHE A 508 11.07 11.32 17.40
N GLU A 509 10.25 10.30 17.36
CA GLU A 509 10.29 9.15 18.26
C GLU A 509 11.66 8.44 18.21
N GLN A 510 12.20 8.23 17.02
CA GLN A 510 13.54 7.66 16.85
C GLN A 510 14.63 8.50 17.55
N THR A 511 14.50 9.82 17.48
CA THR A 511 15.39 10.76 18.17
C THR A 511 15.25 10.67 19.68
N LEU A 512 14.01 10.59 20.19
CA LEU A 512 13.75 10.42 21.62
C LEU A 512 14.33 9.09 22.14
N ARG A 513 14.14 7.99 21.42
CA ARG A 513 14.70 6.68 21.79
C ARG A 513 16.23 6.73 21.86
N LYS A 514 16.88 7.28 20.83
CA LYS A 514 18.34 7.41 20.81
C LYS A 514 18.88 8.26 21.97
N ASN A 515 18.22 9.37 22.28
CA ASN A 515 18.62 10.24 23.39
C ASN A 515 18.39 9.59 24.75
N ARG A 516 17.26 8.89 24.91
CA ARG A 516 16.97 8.10 26.12
C ARG A 516 18.06 7.04 26.35
N ASP A 517 18.34 6.22 25.35
CA ASP A 517 19.28 5.11 25.45
C ASP A 517 20.70 5.61 25.74
N ALA A 518 21.09 6.73 25.15
CA ALA A 518 22.36 7.39 25.43
C ALA A 518 22.44 7.95 26.87
N LEU A 519 21.33 8.45 27.44
CA LEU A 519 21.29 8.96 28.81
C LEU A 519 21.22 7.83 29.84
N LEU A 520 20.47 6.75 29.55
CA LEU A 520 20.43 5.55 30.37
C LEU A 520 21.81 4.91 30.50
N SER A 521 22.56 4.79 29.37
CA SER A 521 23.91 4.21 29.37
C SER A 521 24.95 5.08 30.04
N ARG A 522 24.83 6.43 30.01
CA ARG A 522 25.80 7.37 30.58
C ARG A 522 25.59 7.67 32.06
N HIS A 523 24.34 7.71 32.51
CA HIS A 523 23.97 8.20 33.84
C HIS A 523 23.30 7.17 34.74
N GLY A 524 23.11 5.92 34.29
CA GLY A 524 22.48 4.86 35.07
C GLY A 524 21.07 5.21 35.57
N ALA A 525 20.39 6.15 34.86
CA ALA A 525 19.05 6.61 35.24
C ALA A 525 18.02 5.53 34.87
N LYS A 526 16.95 5.38 35.68
CA LYS A 526 15.87 4.43 35.38
C LYS A 526 14.90 4.96 34.34
N THR A 527 14.66 6.28 34.33
CA THR A 527 13.71 6.94 33.40
C THR A 527 14.25 8.30 32.94
N VAL A 528 13.80 8.75 31.76
CA VAL A 528 14.19 10.04 31.18
C VAL A 528 12.91 10.81 30.84
N LYS A 529 12.76 12.03 31.37
CA LYS A 529 11.67 12.94 31.04
C LYS A 529 12.11 13.92 29.96
N PHE A 530 11.29 14.07 28.93
CA PHE A 530 11.50 15.04 27.86
C PHE A 530 10.63 16.28 28.07
N SER A 531 11.18 17.46 27.79
CA SER A 531 10.44 18.72 27.84
C SER A 531 10.88 19.61 26.68
N VAL A 532 9.98 20.45 26.19
CA VAL A 532 10.21 21.38 25.08
C VAL A 532 10.46 22.78 25.62
N TYR A 533 11.37 23.53 25.00
CA TYR A 533 11.65 24.92 25.37
C TYR A 533 12.18 25.70 24.16
N VAL A 534 12.16 27.03 24.24
CA VAL A 534 12.74 27.89 23.20
C VAL A 534 14.19 28.18 23.56
N LYS A 535 15.11 27.95 22.62
CA LYS A 535 16.52 28.33 22.72
C LYS A 535 16.92 29.11 21.47
N ASP A 536 17.44 30.29 21.69
CA ASP A 536 17.92 31.19 20.61
C ASP A 536 16.87 31.43 19.49
N GLY A 537 15.57 31.53 19.89
CA GLY A 537 14.46 31.72 18.96
C GLY A 537 14.03 30.47 18.20
N LYS A 538 14.53 29.28 18.57
CA LYS A 538 14.21 28.00 17.95
C LYS A 538 13.66 27.01 18.98
N ALA A 539 12.81 26.11 18.52
CA ALA A 539 12.32 25.02 19.37
C ALA A 539 13.44 24.02 19.69
N ALA A 540 13.63 23.72 20.95
CA ALA A 540 14.64 22.81 21.45
C ALA A 540 14.04 21.78 22.40
N LEU A 541 14.62 20.57 22.42
CA LEU A 541 14.22 19.46 23.27
C LEU A 541 15.24 19.27 24.41
N LYS A 542 14.76 19.21 25.65
CA LYS A 542 15.56 18.90 26.82
C LYS A 542 15.21 17.50 27.34
N ALA A 543 16.22 16.69 27.57
CA ALA A 543 16.11 15.37 28.19
C ALA A 543 16.71 15.44 29.59
N SER A 544 15.93 15.12 30.61
CA SER A 544 16.37 15.13 32.02
C SER A 544 16.29 13.72 32.59
N PRO A 545 17.41 13.16 33.07
CA PRO A 545 17.39 11.86 33.75
C PRO A 545 16.71 12.02 35.12
N LEU A 546 15.73 11.16 35.40
CA LEU A 546 15.12 11.03 36.72
C LEU A 546 15.92 9.99 37.50
N LYS A 547 16.56 10.44 38.58
CA LYS A 547 17.13 9.59 39.63
C LYS A 547 16.13 9.56 40.77
N ASP A 548 15.65 8.38 41.12
CA ASP A 548 14.97 8.16 42.40
C ASP A 548 15.98 8.28 43.54
#